data_c603dd07cc08172d77ea0aac0ab1e161
#
_entry.id   c603dd07cc08172d77ea0aac0ab1e161
#
_cell.length_a   1.000
_cell.length_b   1.000
_cell.length_c   1.000
_cell.angle_alpha   90.00
_cell.angle_beta   90.00
_cell.angle_gamma   90.00
#
_symmetry.space_group_name_H-M   'P 1'
#
loop_
_entity.id
_entity.type
_entity.pdbx_description
1 polymer ?
#
loop_
_entity_poly.entity_id
_entity_poly.type
_entity_poly.pdbx_seq_one_letter_code
_entity_poly.pdbx_strand_id
1 'polypeptide(L)'
;MTENNKNQPRAWIYARVPDNLPETQASFNACCQQAARDGCCIAGGGMDLTCTHTMRRGYRDMRQQIKAGNVDRVYICRMREIGGNEHQLFGFFKCVMDHGVKVRTLEYSLPARLQQYELGGKIENYAAKHNRPMPWVV
;
A
#
# COMPACT_ATOMS: atom_id res chain seq x y z
N MET A 1 -6.98 3.04 -27.52
CA MET A 1 -7.26 2.37 -26.54
C MET A 1 -6.12 1.83 -25.81
N THR A 2 -5.36 0.99 -26.36
CA THR A 2 -4.26 0.34 -25.68
C THR A 2 -3.17 1.29 -25.25
N GLU A 3 -3.01 2.37 -25.95
CA GLU A 3 -1.95 3.32 -25.61
C GLU A 3 -2.20 4.04 -24.31
N ASN A 4 -3.47 4.31 -24.01
CA ASN A 4 -3.81 4.95 -22.75
C ASN A 4 -3.49 4.04 -21.58
N ASN A 5 -3.66 2.73 -21.75
CA ASN A 5 -3.40 1.77 -20.69
C ASN A 5 -1.93 1.69 -20.35
N LYS A 6 -1.06 1.94 -21.30
CA LYS A 6 0.39 1.90 -21.05
C LYS A 6 0.85 2.96 -20.08
N ASN A 7 0.13 4.08 -20.04
CA ASN A 7 0.51 5.21 -19.19
C ASN A 7 -0.23 5.24 -17.86
N GLN A 8 -1.16 4.32 -17.66
CA GLN A 8 -1.89 4.28 -16.40
C GLN A 8 -1.05 3.59 -15.34
N PRO A 9 -0.98 4.18 -14.13
CA PRO A 9 -0.32 3.49 -13.02
C PRO A 9 -1.04 2.17 -12.72
N ARG A 10 -0.25 1.16 -12.38
CA ARG A 10 -0.79 -0.15 -12.03
C ARG A 10 -0.98 -0.22 -10.53
N ALA A 11 -2.23 -0.35 -10.11
CA ALA A 11 -2.59 -0.31 -8.70
C ALA A 11 -2.77 -1.71 -8.13
N TRP A 12 -2.24 -1.94 -6.95
CA TRP A 12 -2.49 -3.15 -6.16
C TRP A 12 -3.35 -2.77 -4.97
N ILE A 13 -4.40 -3.53 -4.74
CA ILE A 13 -5.37 -3.24 -3.69
C ILE A 13 -5.18 -4.24 -2.56
N TYR A 14 -5.03 -3.75 -1.34
CA TYR A 14 -4.87 -4.62 -0.19
C TYR A 14 -5.82 -4.20 0.93
N ALA A 15 -6.46 -5.17 1.57
CA ALA A 15 -7.36 -4.91 2.68
C ALA A 15 -7.23 -6.01 3.72
N ARG A 16 -7.30 -5.62 5.01
CA ARG A 16 -7.27 -6.58 6.11
C ARG A 16 -7.96 -6.00 7.34
N VAL A 17 -9.10 -6.57 7.68
CA VAL A 17 -9.75 -6.31 8.97
C VAL A 17 -9.91 -7.67 9.64
N PRO A 18 -9.12 -7.99 10.66
CA PRO A 18 -9.10 -9.34 11.22
C PRO A 18 -10.49 -9.81 11.66
N ASP A 19 -10.85 -11.02 11.22
CA ASP A 19 -12.10 -11.69 11.55
C ASP A 19 -13.35 -10.91 11.12
N ASN A 20 -13.21 -10.00 10.15
CA ASN A 20 -14.35 -9.20 9.69
C ASN A 20 -14.34 -9.12 8.16
N LEU A 21 -14.93 -10.12 7.50
CA LEU A 21 -14.99 -10.16 6.06
C LEU A 21 -15.77 -9.00 5.45
N PRO A 22 -16.96 -8.64 5.96
CA PRO A 22 -17.70 -7.52 5.36
C PRO A 22 -16.90 -6.21 5.40
N GLU A 23 -16.20 -5.92 6.49
CA GLU A 23 -15.42 -4.70 6.59
C GLU A 23 -14.19 -4.75 5.71
N THR A 24 -13.57 -5.92 5.58
CA THR A 24 -12.44 -6.11 4.67
C THR A 24 -12.88 -5.87 3.23
N GLN A 25 -14.03 -6.42 2.84
CA GLN A 25 -14.57 -6.20 1.49
C GLN A 25 -14.90 -4.74 1.25
N ALA A 26 -15.45 -4.06 2.25
CA ALA A 26 -15.76 -2.63 2.12
C ALA A 26 -14.50 -1.81 1.90
N SER A 27 -13.43 -2.11 2.66
CA SER A 27 -12.13 -1.46 2.46
C SER A 27 -11.58 -1.72 1.07
N PHE A 28 -11.63 -2.96 0.63
CA PHE A 28 -11.14 -3.35 -0.68
C PHE A 28 -11.87 -2.58 -1.78
N ASN A 29 -13.20 -2.56 -1.72
CA ASN A 29 -14.01 -1.90 -2.73
C ASN A 29 -13.78 -0.38 -2.76
N ALA A 30 -13.66 0.24 -1.59
CA ALA A 30 -13.39 1.66 -1.51
C ALA A 30 -12.04 2.00 -2.16
N CYS A 31 -11.04 1.17 -1.95
CA CYS A 31 -9.73 1.35 -2.56
C CYS A 31 -9.77 1.18 -4.08
N CYS A 32 -10.52 0.20 -4.56
CA CYS A 32 -10.70 0.01 -6.01
C CYS A 32 -11.33 1.25 -6.63
N GLN A 33 -12.35 1.81 -6.00
CA GLN A 33 -13.02 3.00 -6.49
C GLN A 33 -12.07 4.20 -6.51
N GLN A 34 -11.25 4.35 -5.48
CA GLN A 34 -10.31 5.47 -5.44
C GLN A 34 -9.23 5.31 -6.49
N ALA A 35 -8.71 4.10 -6.69
CA ALA A 35 -7.71 3.86 -7.72
C ALA A 35 -8.27 4.18 -9.11
N ALA A 36 -9.51 3.81 -9.36
CA ALA A 36 -10.17 4.14 -10.64
C ALA A 36 -10.30 5.65 -10.82
N ARG A 37 -10.70 6.35 -9.77
CA ARG A 37 -10.81 7.82 -9.83
C ARG A 37 -9.45 8.48 -10.07
N ASP A 38 -8.39 7.87 -9.56
CA ASP A 38 -7.04 8.39 -9.75
C ASP A 38 -6.45 8.04 -11.11
N GLY A 39 -7.21 7.36 -11.95
CA GLY A 39 -6.76 7.01 -13.30
C GLY A 39 -5.87 5.78 -13.37
N CYS A 40 -5.90 4.93 -12.34
CA CYS A 40 -5.09 3.71 -12.34
C CYS A 40 -5.84 2.57 -13.01
N CYS A 41 -5.08 1.62 -13.56
CA CYS A 41 -5.63 0.30 -13.86
C CYS A 41 -5.39 -0.60 -12.65
N ILE A 42 -6.31 -1.52 -12.39
CA ILE A 42 -6.17 -2.45 -11.27
C ILE A 42 -5.35 -3.64 -11.74
N ALA A 43 -4.14 -3.76 -11.22
CA ALA A 43 -3.23 -4.85 -11.58
C ALA A 43 -3.54 -6.12 -10.80
N GLY A 44 -4.08 -5.96 -9.60
CA GLY A 44 -4.44 -7.10 -8.76
C GLY A 44 -4.75 -6.65 -7.35
N GLY A 45 -4.95 -7.61 -6.47
CA GLY A 45 -5.22 -7.29 -5.09
C GLY A 45 -5.35 -8.54 -4.24
N GLY A 46 -5.50 -8.33 -2.95
CA GLY A 46 -5.71 -9.42 -2.02
C GLY A 46 -6.32 -8.95 -0.71
N MET A 47 -6.85 -9.89 0.02
CA MET A 47 -7.44 -9.66 1.33
C MET A 47 -6.92 -10.70 2.29
N ASP A 48 -6.67 -10.27 3.52
CA ASP A 48 -6.34 -11.19 4.61
C ASP A 48 -7.31 -10.98 5.76
N LEU A 49 -7.70 -12.07 6.41
CA LEU A 49 -8.63 -12.01 7.53
C LEU A 49 -7.98 -12.37 8.85
N THR A 50 -6.74 -12.81 8.81
CA THR A 50 -6.04 -13.25 10.01
C THR A 50 -5.36 -12.08 10.72
N CYS A 51 -5.24 -12.19 12.03
CA CYS A 51 -4.49 -11.22 12.82
C CYS A 51 -3.02 -11.63 12.98
N THR A 52 -2.65 -12.83 12.57
CA THR A 52 -1.27 -13.29 12.72
C THR A 52 -0.45 -12.93 11.50
N HIS A 53 0.83 -12.63 11.73
CA HIS A 53 1.75 -12.29 10.66
C HIS A 53 2.02 -13.41 9.68
N THR A 54 2.08 -14.63 10.20
CA THR A 54 2.58 -15.75 9.42
C THR A 54 1.59 -16.27 8.39
N MET A 55 0.32 -15.90 8.51
CA MET A 55 -0.75 -16.41 7.67
C MET A 55 -1.30 -15.37 6.68
N ARG A 56 -0.52 -14.35 6.38
CA ARG A 56 -0.98 -13.25 5.53
C ARG A 56 -0.57 -13.47 4.08
N ARG A 57 -1.31 -14.34 3.40
CA ARG A 57 -1.03 -14.64 1.99
C ARG A 57 -1.19 -13.44 1.08
N GLY A 58 -2.24 -12.65 1.29
CA GLY A 58 -2.48 -11.46 0.47
C GLY A 58 -1.35 -10.46 0.59
N TYR A 59 -0.86 -10.27 1.81
CA TYR A 59 0.26 -9.38 2.05
C TYR A 59 1.54 -9.90 1.38
N ARG A 60 1.81 -11.19 1.48
CA ARG A 60 2.98 -11.78 0.82
C ARG A 60 2.91 -11.66 -0.69
N ASP A 61 1.75 -11.92 -1.26
CA ASP A 61 1.56 -11.79 -2.70
C ASP A 61 1.81 -10.35 -3.15
N MET A 62 1.31 -9.39 -2.39
CA MET A 62 1.55 -7.97 -2.67
C MET A 62 3.06 -7.68 -2.69
N ARG A 63 3.79 -8.13 -1.66
CA ARG A 63 5.22 -7.90 -1.57
C ARG A 63 5.96 -8.52 -2.75
N GLN A 64 5.57 -9.71 -3.16
CA GLN A 64 6.17 -10.38 -4.30
C GLN A 64 5.92 -9.62 -5.60
N GLN A 65 4.72 -9.11 -5.79
CA GLN A 65 4.39 -8.35 -6.99
C GLN A 65 5.12 -7.00 -7.03
N ILE A 66 5.28 -6.36 -5.89
CA ILE A 66 6.08 -5.14 -5.79
C ILE A 66 7.53 -5.43 -6.21
N LYS A 67 8.11 -6.50 -5.67
CA LYS A 67 9.50 -6.86 -5.98
C LYS A 67 9.67 -7.28 -7.43
N ALA A 68 8.65 -7.84 -8.04
CA ALA A 68 8.69 -8.25 -9.43
C ALA A 68 8.51 -7.09 -10.41
N GLY A 69 8.22 -5.89 -9.91
CA GLY A 69 8.06 -4.72 -10.77
C GLY A 69 6.71 -4.62 -11.44
N ASN A 70 5.69 -5.28 -10.90
CA ASN A 70 4.36 -5.34 -11.49
C ASN A 70 3.38 -4.33 -10.90
N VAL A 71 3.83 -3.49 -9.98
CA VAL A 71 2.97 -2.57 -9.23
C VAL A 71 3.59 -1.19 -9.21
N ASP A 72 2.78 -0.17 -9.47
CA ASP A 72 3.21 1.23 -9.39
C ASP A 72 2.68 1.92 -8.15
N ARG A 73 1.48 1.55 -7.70
CA ARG A 73 0.84 2.13 -6.51
C ARG A 73 0.16 1.05 -5.70
N VAL A 74 0.18 1.22 -4.38
CA VAL A 74 -0.58 0.38 -3.45
C VAL A 74 -1.68 1.23 -2.82
N TYR A 75 -2.88 0.71 -2.81
CA TYR A 75 -4.04 1.36 -2.18
C TYR A 75 -4.47 0.56 -0.96
N ILE A 76 -4.51 1.22 0.18
CA ILE A 76 -5.01 0.65 1.43
C ILE A 76 -5.93 1.66 2.08
N CYS A 77 -6.94 1.17 2.78
CA CYS A 77 -7.90 2.08 3.43
C CYS A 77 -7.27 2.71 4.67
N ARG A 78 -6.65 1.90 5.52
CA ARG A 78 -6.05 2.35 6.78
C ARG A 78 -4.69 1.72 6.97
N MET A 79 -3.77 2.47 7.57
CA MET A 79 -2.41 2.00 7.84
C MET A 79 -2.38 0.71 8.66
N ARG A 80 -3.30 0.56 9.61
CA ARG A 80 -3.34 -0.63 10.46
C ARG A 80 -3.63 -1.90 9.68
N GLU A 81 -4.15 -1.81 8.47
CA GLU A 81 -4.37 -2.98 7.64
C GLU A 81 -3.06 -3.56 7.11
N ILE A 82 -2.02 -2.76 7.07
CA ILE A 82 -0.66 -3.23 6.76
C ILE A 82 -0.04 -3.84 8.01
N GLY A 83 -0.09 -3.15 9.12
CA GLY A 83 0.49 -3.65 10.35
C GLY A 83 0.14 -2.79 11.54
N GLY A 84 0.26 -3.37 12.73
CA GLY A 84 -0.13 -2.73 13.97
C GLY A 84 1.00 -2.04 14.71
N ASN A 85 2.23 -2.13 14.25
CA ASN A 85 3.34 -1.49 14.94
C ASN A 85 4.32 -0.87 13.95
N GLU A 86 5.22 -0.06 14.51
CA GLU A 86 6.18 0.71 13.74
C GLU A 86 7.11 -0.16 12.90
N HIS A 87 7.57 -1.26 13.48
CA HIS A 87 8.49 -2.15 12.81
C HIS A 87 7.88 -2.73 11.52
N GLN A 88 6.64 -3.18 11.61
CA GLN A 88 5.92 -3.73 10.47
C GLN A 88 5.70 -2.69 9.39
N LEU A 89 5.29 -1.50 9.80
CA LEU A 89 5.01 -0.42 8.86
C LEU A 89 6.29 0.05 8.17
N PHE A 90 7.38 0.17 8.91
CA PHE A 90 8.64 0.60 8.32
C PHE A 90 9.16 -0.44 7.32
N GLY A 91 9.01 -1.72 7.63
CA GLY A 91 9.37 -2.79 6.69
C GLY A 91 8.62 -2.68 5.37
N PHE A 92 7.33 -2.40 5.45
CA PHE A 92 6.51 -2.20 4.26
C PHE A 92 6.98 -0.97 3.47
N PHE A 93 7.21 0.15 4.14
CA PHE A 93 7.64 1.37 3.44
C PHE A 93 9.02 1.23 2.81
N LYS A 94 9.95 0.51 3.45
CA LYS A 94 11.23 0.24 2.82
C LYS A 94 11.04 -0.54 1.52
N CYS A 95 10.16 -1.53 1.55
CA CYS A 95 9.90 -2.33 0.36
C CYS A 95 9.35 -1.48 -0.79
N VAL A 96 8.35 -0.65 -0.52
CA VAL A 96 7.77 0.18 -1.58
C VAL A 96 8.76 1.22 -2.09
N MET A 97 9.53 1.83 -1.19
CA MET A 97 10.53 2.82 -1.61
C MET A 97 11.63 2.21 -2.45
N ASP A 98 12.09 1.01 -2.09
CA ASP A 98 13.15 0.34 -2.84
C ASP A 98 12.73 -0.01 -4.26
N HIS A 99 11.43 -0.09 -4.51
CA HIS A 99 10.92 -0.47 -5.83
C HIS A 99 10.16 0.67 -6.52
N GLY A 100 10.26 1.89 -5.98
CA GLY A 100 9.64 3.06 -6.62
C GLY A 100 8.12 3.07 -6.57
N VAL A 101 7.51 2.31 -5.66
CA VAL A 101 6.06 2.22 -5.55
C VAL A 101 5.56 3.32 -4.62
N LYS A 102 4.39 3.88 -4.93
CA LYS A 102 3.74 4.89 -4.11
C LYS A 102 2.58 4.26 -3.35
N VAL A 103 2.26 4.82 -2.19
CA VAL A 103 1.18 4.32 -1.34
C VAL A 103 0.14 5.40 -1.16
N ARG A 104 -1.13 5.03 -1.25
CA ARG A 104 -2.25 5.91 -0.95
C ARG A 104 -3.15 5.27 0.08
N THR A 105 -3.47 6.04 1.12
CA THR A 105 -4.45 5.63 2.12
C THR A 105 -5.72 6.45 1.96
N LEU A 106 -6.85 5.93 2.43
CA LEU A 106 -8.13 6.62 2.31
C LEU A 106 -8.55 7.33 3.60
N GLU A 107 -7.88 7.07 4.74
CA GLU A 107 -8.33 7.71 5.99
C GLU A 107 -7.88 9.16 6.10
N TYR A 108 -6.61 9.44 6.12
CA TYR A 108 -6.04 10.79 6.18
C TYR A 108 -4.89 10.87 5.20
N SER A 109 -4.33 12.05 5.01
CA SER A 109 -3.11 12.12 4.21
C SER A 109 -2.04 11.24 4.85
N LEU A 110 -1.31 10.53 4.02
CA LEU A 110 -0.31 9.59 4.52
C LEU A 110 0.77 10.26 5.37
N PRO A 111 1.34 11.41 4.96
CA PRO A 111 2.34 12.07 5.81
C PRO A 111 1.83 12.42 7.21
N ALA A 112 0.59 12.93 7.31
CA ALA A 112 0.02 13.26 8.62
C ALA A 112 -0.19 12.01 9.46
N ARG A 113 -0.62 10.92 8.84
CA ARG A 113 -0.86 9.67 9.56
C ARG A 113 0.44 9.07 10.09
N LEU A 114 1.50 9.16 9.31
CA LEU A 114 2.80 8.61 9.70
C LEU A 114 3.37 9.30 10.93
N GLN A 115 3.07 10.56 11.16
CA GLN A 115 3.54 11.25 12.35
C GLN A 115 3.03 10.59 13.63
N GLN A 116 1.85 10.01 13.59
CA GLN A 116 1.28 9.34 14.75
C GLN A 116 2.06 8.08 15.15
N TYR A 117 2.85 7.54 14.23
CA TYR A 117 3.67 6.37 14.47
C TYR A 117 5.14 6.71 14.56
N GLU A 118 5.46 8.00 14.58
CA GLU A 118 6.86 8.47 14.58
C GLU A 118 7.66 7.89 13.43
N LEU A 119 6.98 7.60 12.32
CA LEU A 119 7.62 7.02 11.15
C LEU A 119 8.11 8.04 10.15
N GLY A 120 7.56 9.25 10.20
CA GLY A 120 7.89 10.26 9.20
C GLY A 120 9.39 10.50 9.08
N GLY A 121 10.05 10.70 10.24
CA GLY A 121 11.48 10.93 10.25
C GLY A 121 12.29 9.73 9.76
N LYS A 122 11.87 8.53 10.13
CA LYS A 122 12.56 7.31 9.70
C LYS A 122 12.45 7.12 8.19
N ILE A 123 11.28 7.41 7.63
CA ILE A 123 11.07 7.31 6.18
C ILE A 123 11.89 8.36 5.46
N GLU A 124 11.91 9.59 5.96
CA GLU A 124 12.71 10.67 5.37
C GLU A 124 14.19 10.33 5.38
N ASN A 125 14.67 9.81 6.51
CA ASN A 125 16.08 9.43 6.63
C ASN A 125 16.43 8.30 5.67
N TYR A 126 15.55 7.31 5.55
CA TYR A 126 15.77 6.19 4.63
C TYR A 126 15.81 6.69 3.18
N ALA A 127 14.87 7.54 2.82
CA ALA A 127 14.79 8.09 1.47
C ALA A 127 16.06 8.86 1.13
N ALA A 128 16.54 9.71 2.04
CA ALA A 128 17.74 10.49 1.83
C ALA A 128 18.98 9.60 1.74
N LYS A 129 19.11 8.64 2.65
CA LYS A 129 20.28 7.77 2.71
C LYS A 129 20.42 6.89 1.47
N HIS A 130 19.31 6.42 0.93
CA HIS A 130 19.31 5.49 -0.19
C HIS A 130 18.90 6.14 -1.51
N ASN A 131 18.72 7.46 -1.51
CA ASN A 131 18.31 8.22 -2.69
C ASN A 131 17.01 7.68 -3.28
N ARG A 132 15.99 7.54 -2.43
CA ARG A 132 14.67 7.06 -2.82
C ARG A 132 13.65 8.20 -2.83
N PRO A 133 12.66 8.18 -3.72
CA PRO A 133 11.56 9.14 -3.63
C PRO A 133 10.68 8.82 -2.42
N MET A 134 9.95 9.82 -1.95
CA MET A 134 8.99 9.60 -0.85
C MET A 134 7.86 8.69 -1.32
N PRO A 135 7.33 7.83 -0.43
CA PRO A 135 6.46 6.73 -0.84
C PRO A 135 4.98 7.06 -0.99
N TRP A 136 4.58 8.31 -0.91
CA TRP A 136 3.15 8.62 -1.00
C TRP A 136 2.78 9.29 -2.31
N VAL A 137 1.50 9.10 -2.68
CA VAL A 137 0.92 9.75 -3.86
C VAL A 137 0.67 11.22 -3.50
N VAL A 138 1.09 12.08 -4.38
CA VAL A 138 0.95 13.51 -4.20
C VAL A 138 -0.38 13.98 -4.78
#